data_15a8f59b9d1df0458b7966d7ba77ac7e
#
_entry.id   15a8f59b9d1df0458b7966d7ba77ac7e
#
_cell.length_a   1.000
_cell.length_b   1.000
_cell.length_c   1.000
_cell.angle_alpha   90.00
_cell.angle_beta   90.00
_cell.angle_gamma   90.00
#
_symmetry.space_group_name_H-M   'P 1'
#
loop_
_entity.id
_entity.type
_entity.pdbx_description
1 polymer ?
#
loop_
_entity_poly.entity_id
_entity_poly.type
_entity_poly.pdbx_seq_one_letter_code
_entity_poly.pdbx_strand_id
1 'polypeptide(L)'
;MRNFSKVTALAILMSVSGVVLTAPVLAAPDYAKIEERKKAKTKIMGERTGKKVIKAFEFYNEDDVDGAIALLKELDPSNDFDKATVNRYLGSMYAQKEQYKVAIKYMKAAIAPDVLNFADQAQGLKTLGDMYAGTEQYSAAKQAYYDWMDFTGEEDPKVYTRIAQASYELKQFNEVLEPADKAIKLAKEPNKAPYQLKLAAYFEKKQYQNMVKVAEEIVRVWPEDKKSWVGLGKYYLQTEDYKKGLATMEVAYKNGYFENEVEYKVLANFYSLNEIPYKAAVTLEKAVKEEKVKRTKQNMSAIASNYHRSKDIEKAAKYYEEAAKFDNDAELYRKAGSLLLQSEKFSAAVVRLNKALELGSEKKGTIYSDLAEAFYYQGKYKQAHAAITKAMDDPSTRRFAKGWATYIKDKAARNGVKI
;
A
#
# COMPACT_ATOMS: atom_id res chain seq x y z
N MET A 1 6.64 -61.72 17.86
CA MET A 1 6.40 -62.25 16.50
C MET A 1 5.45 -61.34 15.74
N ARG A 2 5.85 -60.94 14.58
CA ARG A 2 5.16 -60.37 13.42
C ARG A 2 5.51 -58.92 13.05
N ASN A 3 6.46 -58.91 12.19
CA ASN A 3 6.53 -58.28 10.84
C ASN A 3 6.24 -56.80 10.72
N PHE A 4 7.34 -56.05 10.68
CA PHE A 4 7.45 -54.77 10.06
C PHE A 4 7.52 -54.92 8.53
N SER A 5 6.56 -54.38 7.81
CA SER A 5 6.60 -54.21 6.36
C SER A 5 7.32 -52.92 6.04
N LYS A 6 8.39 -53.04 5.28
CA LYS A 6 9.19 -51.93 4.73
C LYS A 6 8.40 -51.24 3.63
N VAL A 7 8.08 -49.97 3.81
CA VAL A 7 7.68 -49.09 2.70
C VAL A 7 8.91 -48.30 2.30
N THR A 8 9.40 -48.59 1.12
CA THR A 8 10.52 -47.88 0.47
C THR A 8 10.00 -46.55 -0.04
N ALA A 9 10.40 -45.44 0.59
CA ALA A 9 10.17 -44.10 0.09
C ALA A 9 11.17 -43.82 -1.02
N LEU A 10 10.69 -43.75 -2.25
CA LEU A 10 11.44 -43.29 -3.42
C LEU A 10 11.56 -41.76 -3.35
N ALA A 11 12.71 -41.25 -2.91
CA ALA A 11 13.02 -39.84 -2.96
C ALA A 11 13.33 -39.45 -4.41
N ILE A 12 12.37 -38.80 -5.07
CA ILE A 12 12.62 -38.13 -6.35
C ILE A 12 13.36 -36.81 -6.03
N LEU A 13 14.67 -36.84 -6.23
CA LEU A 13 15.51 -35.65 -6.33
C LEU A 13 15.15 -34.92 -7.62
N MET A 14 14.21 -33.93 -7.53
CA MET A 14 14.13 -32.90 -8.54
C MET A 14 15.31 -31.94 -8.33
N SER A 15 16.36 -32.14 -9.14
CA SER A 15 17.38 -31.13 -9.32
C SER A 15 16.75 -29.93 -10.05
N VAL A 16 16.31 -28.95 -9.27
CA VAL A 16 16.05 -27.61 -9.79
C VAL A 16 17.42 -27.03 -10.13
N SER A 17 17.84 -27.20 -11.36
CA SER A 17 18.92 -26.40 -11.95
C SER A 17 18.41 -24.95 -11.99
N GLY A 18 18.62 -24.24 -10.90
CA GLY A 18 18.51 -22.79 -10.86
C GLY A 18 19.52 -22.24 -11.85
N VAL A 19 19.05 -21.83 -13.02
CA VAL A 19 19.81 -20.92 -13.87
C VAL A 19 19.93 -19.63 -13.05
N VAL A 20 21.08 -19.49 -12.38
CA VAL A 20 21.48 -18.19 -11.84
C VAL A 20 21.75 -17.34 -13.05
N LEU A 21 20.76 -16.60 -13.51
CA LEU A 21 20.95 -15.49 -14.41
C LEU A 21 21.78 -14.47 -13.62
N THR A 22 23.11 -14.60 -13.74
CA THR A 22 24.01 -13.52 -13.31
C THR A 22 23.63 -12.30 -14.13
N ALA A 23 23.22 -11.23 -13.46
CA ALA A 23 23.11 -9.93 -14.10
C ALA A 23 24.42 -9.67 -14.86
N PRO A 24 24.38 -9.16 -16.10
CA PRO A 24 25.57 -8.83 -16.81
C PRO A 24 26.39 -7.87 -15.95
N VAL A 25 27.54 -8.33 -15.49
CA VAL A 25 28.53 -7.43 -14.90
C VAL A 25 28.94 -6.53 -16.06
N LEU A 26 28.45 -5.30 -16.07
CA LEU A 26 28.89 -4.29 -17.01
C LEU A 26 30.42 -4.18 -16.87
N ALA A 27 31.12 -4.51 -17.93
CA ALA A 27 32.55 -4.18 -18.02
C ALA A 27 32.68 -2.67 -17.82
N ALA A 28 33.74 -2.25 -17.15
CA ALA A 28 33.98 -0.81 -17.01
C ALA A 28 34.08 -0.17 -18.41
N PRO A 29 33.47 1.02 -18.62
CA PRO A 29 33.54 1.69 -19.93
C PRO A 29 34.96 1.87 -20.39
N ASP A 30 35.20 1.66 -21.67
CA ASP A 30 36.52 1.92 -22.28
C ASP A 30 36.72 3.43 -22.47
N TYR A 31 37.21 4.07 -21.41
CA TYR A 31 37.43 5.52 -21.41
C TYR A 31 38.42 6.00 -22.49
N ALA A 32 39.38 5.18 -22.91
CA ALA A 32 40.28 5.54 -23.98
C ALA A 32 39.53 5.67 -25.30
N LYS A 33 38.70 4.69 -25.63
CA LYS A 33 37.84 4.70 -26.83
C LYS A 33 36.79 5.82 -26.77
N ILE A 34 36.24 6.11 -25.60
CA ILE A 34 35.29 7.22 -25.41
C ILE A 34 35.97 8.55 -25.71
N GLU A 35 37.18 8.79 -25.19
CA GLU A 35 37.92 10.02 -25.42
C GLU A 35 38.37 10.17 -26.89
N GLU A 36 38.74 9.06 -27.55
CA GLU A 36 38.99 9.04 -28.97
C GLU A 36 37.77 9.48 -29.77
N ARG A 37 36.60 8.92 -29.47
CA ARG A 37 35.32 9.29 -30.11
C ARG A 37 34.94 10.75 -29.89
N LYS A 38 35.12 11.27 -28.68
CA LYS A 38 34.85 12.69 -28.36
C LYS A 38 35.76 13.65 -29.13
N LYS A 39 37.03 13.25 -29.36
CA LYS A 39 38.01 14.04 -30.09
C LYS A 39 37.95 13.86 -31.61
N ALA A 40 37.15 12.89 -32.08
CA ALA A 40 37.02 12.64 -33.52
C ALA A 40 36.45 13.89 -34.22
N LYS A 41 36.98 14.15 -35.41
CA LYS A 41 36.54 15.29 -36.24
C LYS A 41 35.04 15.18 -36.53
N THR A 42 34.29 16.26 -36.24
CA THR A 42 32.88 16.34 -36.54
C THR A 42 32.60 16.11 -38.01
N LYS A 43 31.80 15.11 -38.31
CA LYS A 43 31.36 14.80 -39.69
C LYS A 43 30.22 15.75 -40.04
N ILE A 44 30.20 16.16 -41.31
CA ILE A 44 29.22 17.04 -41.92
C ILE A 44 28.55 16.28 -43.06
N MET A 45 27.24 16.43 -43.20
CA MET A 45 26.51 15.82 -44.31
C MET A 45 26.97 16.33 -45.66
N GLY A 46 26.93 15.46 -46.64
CA GLY A 46 27.16 15.82 -48.02
C GLY A 46 26.18 16.90 -48.49
N GLU A 47 26.64 17.80 -49.37
CA GLU A 47 25.86 18.98 -49.79
C GLU A 47 24.44 18.63 -50.28
N ARG A 48 24.34 17.58 -51.13
CA ARG A 48 23.03 17.16 -51.68
C ARG A 48 22.06 16.67 -50.59
N THR A 49 22.54 15.85 -49.66
CA THR A 49 21.74 15.35 -48.52
C THR A 49 21.39 16.51 -47.59
N GLY A 50 22.36 17.35 -47.25
CA GLY A 50 22.18 18.49 -46.36
C GLY A 50 21.11 19.47 -46.85
N LYS A 51 21.12 19.85 -48.15
CA LYS A 51 20.08 20.72 -48.73
C LYS A 51 18.68 20.15 -48.60
N LYS A 52 18.49 18.85 -48.84
CA LYS A 52 17.18 18.20 -48.70
C LYS A 52 16.75 18.06 -47.22
N VAL A 53 17.68 17.78 -46.31
CA VAL A 53 17.41 17.74 -44.87
C VAL A 53 17.00 19.10 -44.38
N ILE A 54 17.66 20.19 -44.76
CA ILE A 54 17.23 21.55 -44.41
C ILE A 54 15.79 21.78 -44.85
N LYS A 55 15.47 21.45 -46.12
CA LYS A 55 14.08 21.58 -46.62
C LYS A 55 13.07 20.74 -45.87
N ALA A 56 13.45 19.53 -45.47
CA ALA A 56 12.58 18.71 -44.62
C ALA A 56 12.31 19.35 -43.23
N PHE A 57 13.33 20.02 -42.66
CA PHE A 57 13.15 20.77 -41.42
C PHE A 57 12.32 22.07 -41.59
N GLU A 58 12.26 22.65 -42.79
CA GLU A 58 11.29 23.74 -43.07
C GLU A 58 9.87 23.23 -42.93
N PHE A 59 9.51 22.11 -43.58
CA PHE A 59 8.20 21.44 -43.36
C PHE A 59 7.93 21.11 -41.89
N TYR A 60 8.92 20.56 -41.20
CA TYR A 60 8.81 20.22 -39.79
C TYR A 60 8.51 21.44 -38.91
N ASN A 61 9.16 22.57 -39.17
CA ASN A 61 8.96 23.83 -38.44
C ASN A 61 7.57 24.48 -38.73
N GLU A 62 6.95 24.12 -39.86
CA GLU A 62 5.57 24.51 -40.24
C GLU A 62 4.53 23.48 -39.74
N ASP A 63 4.91 22.59 -38.81
CA ASP A 63 4.09 21.49 -38.28
C ASP A 63 3.69 20.42 -39.33
N ASP A 64 4.23 20.49 -40.56
CA ASP A 64 4.05 19.43 -41.58
C ASP A 64 5.08 18.30 -41.41
N VAL A 65 4.87 17.52 -40.35
CA VAL A 65 5.74 16.35 -40.06
C VAL A 65 5.64 15.30 -41.16
N ASP A 66 4.48 15.15 -41.81
CA ASP A 66 4.30 14.18 -42.91
C ASP A 66 5.06 14.58 -44.16
N GLY A 67 5.05 15.85 -44.53
CA GLY A 67 5.85 16.39 -45.61
C GLY A 67 7.35 16.24 -45.35
N ALA A 68 7.79 16.53 -44.14
CA ALA A 68 9.18 16.31 -43.74
C ALA A 68 9.60 14.84 -43.84
N ILE A 69 8.79 13.90 -43.34
CA ILE A 69 9.05 12.44 -43.47
C ILE A 69 9.08 12.01 -44.91
N ALA A 70 8.14 12.46 -45.75
CA ALA A 70 8.08 12.11 -47.17
C ALA A 70 9.39 12.53 -47.88
N LEU A 71 9.84 13.76 -47.66
CA LEU A 71 11.05 14.29 -48.26
C LEU A 71 12.34 13.56 -47.79
N LEU A 72 12.40 13.22 -46.49
CA LEU A 72 13.52 12.44 -45.96
C LEU A 72 13.57 11.00 -46.52
N LYS A 73 12.44 10.38 -46.77
CA LYS A 73 12.33 9.02 -47.35
C LYS A 73 12.75 8.95 -48.81
N GLU A 74 12.68 10.07 -49.56
CA GLU A 74 13.22 10.12 -50.94
C GLU A 74 14.74 10.15 -51.00
N LEU A 75 15.39 10.34 -49.84
CA LEU A 75 16.84 10.35 -49.76
C LEU A 75 17.41 8.93 -49.76
N ASP A 76 18.39 8.69 -50.67
CA ASP A 76 19.23 7.50 -50.67
C ASP A 76 20.68 7.93 -50.64
N PRO A 77 21.23 8.30 -49.47
CA PRO A 77 22.60 8.73 -49.36
C PRO A 77 23.57 7.59 -49.62
N SER A 78 24.65 7.87 -50.35
CA SER A 78 25.67 6.87 -50.67
C SER A 78 26.65 6.61 -49.51
N ASN A 79 26.81 7.52 -48.59
CA ASN A 79 27.72 7.36 -47.47
C ASN A 79 26.93 7.00 -46.17
N ASP A 80 27.57 6.20 -45.31
CA ASP A 80 26.93 5.67 -44.11
C ASP A 80 26.58 6.75 -43.09
N PHE A 81 27.37 7.83 -42.97
CA PHE A 81 27.07 8.93 -42.03
C PHE A 81 25.79 9.66 -42.39
N ASP A 82 25.63 10.06 -43.66
CA ASP A 82 24.42 10.71 -44.13
C ASP A 82 23.20 9.81 -43.98
N LYS A 83 23.35 8.52 -44.34
CA LYS A 83 22.29 7.52 -44.20
C LYS A 83 21.85 7.34 -42.72
N ALA A 84 22.83 7.22 -41.83
CA ALA A 84 22.56 7.13 -40.38
C ALA A 84 21.87 8.38 -39.84
N THR A 85 22.33 9.56 -40.29
CA THR A 85 21.74 10.85 -39.87
C THR A 85 20.29 11.00 -40.34
N VAL A 86 19.99 10.66 -41.59
CA VAL A 86 18.62 10.68 -42.15
C VAL A 86 17.72 9.69 -41.37
N ASN A 87 18.21 8.47 -41.12
CA ASN A 87 17.49 7.49 -40.34
C ASN A 87 17.18 7.98 -38.89
N ARG A 88 18.14 8.68 -38.26
CA ARG A 88 17.92 9.27 -36.94
C ARG A 88 16.79 10.29 -36.94
N TYR A 89 16.74 11.19 -37.94
CA TYR A 89 15.65 12.16 -38.08
C TYR A 89 14.31 11.49 -38.35
N LEU A 90 14.28 10.50 -39.27
CA LEU A 90 13.06 9.71 -39.50
C LEU A 90 12.59 9.00 -38.23
N GLY A 91 13.50 8.40 -37.48
CA GLY A 91 13.18 7.75 -36.19
C GLY A 91 12.57 8.73 -35.19
N SER A 92 13.12 9.95 -35.07
CA SER A 92 12.60 10.97 -34.16
C SER A 92 11.24 11.48 -34.63
N MET A 93 11.01 11.75 -35.91
CA MET A 93 9.73 12.23 -36.43
C MET A 93 8.62 11.18 -36.33
N TYR A 94 8.93 9.91 -36.58
CA TYR A 94 7.97 8.82 -36.37
C TYR A 94 7.64 8.63 -34.88
N ALA A 95 8.60 8.86 -33.97
CA ALA A 95 8.34 8.80 -32.53
C ALA A 95 7.40 9.94 -32.09
N GLN A 96 7.57 11.14 -32.63
CA GLN A 96 6.66 12.26 -32.39
C GLN A 96 5.22 11.97 -32.84
N LYS A 97 5.07 11.19 -33.91
CA LYS A 97 3.78 10.69 -34.40
C LYS A 97 3.29 9.44 -33.65
N GLU A 98 3.93 9.06 -32.55
CA GLU A 98 3.61 7.86 -31.77
C GLU A 98 3.67 6.54 -32.56
N GLN A 99 4.29 6.57 -33.75
CA GLN A 99 4.51 5.40 -34.59
C GLN A 99 5.76 4.63 -34.16
N TYR A 100 5.80 4.23 -32.92
CA TYR A 100 7.00 3.70 -32.25
C TYR A 100 7.65 2.48 -32.94
N LYS A 101 6.87 1.57 -33.53
CA LYS A 101 7.45 0.42 -34.27
C LYS A 101 8.31 0.87 -35.44
N VAL A 102 7.86 1.88 -36.16
CA VAL A 102 8.58 2.45 -37.31
C VAL A 102 9.77 3.29 -36.81
N ALA A 103 9.53 4.10 -35.77
CA ALA A 103 10.55 4.92 -35.13
C ALA A 103 11.75 4.07 -34.66
N ILE A 104 11.51 2.98 -33.94
CA ILE A 104 12.52 2.03 -33.46
C ILE A 104 13.30 1.44 -34.62
N LYS A 105 12.63 1.03 -35.72
CA LYS A 105 13.33 0.51 -36.92
C LYS A 105 14.34 1.51 -37.47
N TYR A 106 13.92 2.76 -37.66
CA TYR A 106 14.79 3.80 -38.19
C TYR A 106 15.91 4.18 -37.20
N MET A 107 15.59 4.31 -35.90
CA MET A 107 16.59 4.64 -34.89
C MET A 107 17.65 3.53 -34.77
N LYS A 108 17.27 2.25 -34.81
CA LYS A 108 18.22 1.14 -34.88
C LYS A 108 19.11 1.22 -36.10
N ALA A 109 18.54 1.50 -37.27
CA ALA A 109 19.32 1.64 -38.51
C ALA A 109 20.28 2.85 -38.46
N ALA A 110 19.94 3.86 -37.68
CA ALA A 110 20.80 5.04 -37.50
C ALA A 110 22.02 4.74 -36.62
N ILE A 111 21.82 4.03 -35.49
CA ILE A 111 22.90 3.85 -34.49
C ILE A 111 23.77 2.61 -34.76
N ALA A 112 23.24 1.59 -35.45
CA ALA A 112 23.96 0.31 -35.66
C ALA A 112 25.30 0.44 -36.35
N PRO A 113 25.49 1.34 -37.35
CA PRO A 113 26.79 1.49 -38.01
C PRO A 113 27.87 2.16 -37.17
N ASP A 114 27.53 2.75 -36.01
CA ASP A 114 28.43 3.52 -35.13
C ASP A 114 29.24 4.60 -35.88
N VAL A 115 28.56 5.33 -36.77
CA VAL A 115 29.20 6.34 -37.66
C VAL A 115 28.74 7.77 -37.36
N LEU A 116 27.74 7.97 -36.54
CA LEU A 116 27.23 9.30 -36.14
C LEU A 116 28.29 10.06 -35.33
N ASN A 117 28.13 11.37 -35.24
CA ASN A 117 28.91 12.17 -34.31
C ASN A 117 28.60 11.72 -32.86
N PHE A 118 29.55 11.87 -31.94
CA PHE A 118 29.46 11.38 -30.58
C PHE A 118 28.12 11.76 -29.89
N ALA A 119 27.75 13.03 -29.95
CA ALA A 119 26.51 13.50 -29.33
C ALA A 119 25.25 12.89 -29.99
N ASP A 120 25.23 12.76 -31.30
CA ASP A 120 24.11 12.18 -32.05
C ASP A 120 23.95 10.70 -31.80
N GLN A 121 25.05 9.96 -31.70
CA GLN A 121 25.07 8.53 -31.37
C GLN A 121 24.56 8.30 -29.95
N ALA A 122 25.08 9.07 -29.00
CA ALA A 122 24.65 9.02 -27.60
C ALA A 122 23.15 9.32 -27.46
N GLN A 123 22.68 10.39 -28.10
CA GLN A 123 21.27 10.75 -28.09
C GLN A 123 20.41 9.66 -28.74
N GLY A 124 20.84 9.07 -29.82
CA GLY A 124 20.14 7.98 -30.49
C GLY A 124 19.97 6.74 -29.61
N LEU A 125 21.02 6.32 -28.89
CA LEU A 125 20.99 5.20 -27.95
C LEU A 125 19.98 5.48 -26.80
N LYS A 126 20.05 6.67 -26.22
CA LYS A 126 19.14 7.05 -25.13
C LYS A 126 17.67 7.11 -25.60
N THR A 127 17.44 7.73 -26.77
CA THR A 127 16.10 7.82 -27.38
C THR A 127 15.54 6.44 -27.72
N LEU A 128 16.38 5.52 -28.20
CA LEU A 128 15.97 4.14 -28.46
C LEU A 128 15.51 3.44 -27.17
N GLY A 129 16.23 3.65 -26.06
CA GLY A 129 15.81 3.18 -24.73
C GLY A 129 14.44 3.72 -24.33
N ASP A 130 14.20 5.02 -24.55
CA ASP A 130 12.92 5.66 -24.26
C ASP A 130 11.77 5.09 -25.11
N MET A 131 12.03 4.87 -26.41
CA MET A 131 11.03 4.25 -27.30
C MET A 131 10.70 2.81 -26.89
N TYR A 132 11.71 2.03 -26.51
CA TYR A 132 11.48 0.67 -26.01
C TYR A 132 10.69 0.68 -24.70
N ALA A 133 11.01 1.57 -23.77
CA ALA A 133 10.26 1.71 -22.52
C ALA A 133 8.80 2.12 -22.77
N GLY A 134 8.57 3.08 -23.66
CA GLY A 134 7.23 3.54 -24.05
C GLY A 134 6.39 2.50 -24.80
N THR A 135 7.04 1.44 -25.32
CA THR A 135 6.37 0.31 -25.99
C THR A 135 6.43 -0.99 -25.16
N GLU A 136 6.71 -0.87 -23.86
CA GLU A 136 6.75 -1.98 -22.91
C GLU A 136 7.80 -3.06 -23.22
N GLN A 137 8.75 -2.73 -24.08
CA GLN A 137 9.89 -3.61 -24.42
C GLN A 137 11.03 -3.42 -23.41
N TYR A 138 10.72 -3.62 -22.12
CA TYR A 138 11.58 -3.24 -20.99
C TYR A 138 12.96 -3.89 -20.98
N SER A 139 13.09 -5.12 -21.46
CA SER A 139 14.41 -5.77 -21.58
C SER A 139 15.29 -5.05 -22.60
N ALA A 140 14.73 -4.68 -23.74
CA ALA A 140 15.44 -3.93 -24.77
C ALA A 140 15.75 -2.49 -24.31
N ALA A 141 14.84 -1.88 -23.53
CA ALA A 141 15.06 -0.56 -22.94
C ALA A 141 16.24 -0.56 -22.00
N LYS A 142 16.31 -1.53 -21.07
CA LYS A 142 17.47 -1.70 -20.15
C LYS A 142 18.77 -1.81 -20.93
N GLN A 143 18.81 -2.67 -21.95
CA GLN A 143 20.02 -2.86 -22.74
C GLN A 143 20.43 -1.55 -23.43
N ALA A 144 19.52 -0.84 -24.06
CA ALA A 144 19.81 0.43 -24.74
C ALA A 144 20.33 1.51 -23.77
N TYR A 145 19.83 1.56 -22.52
CA TYR A 145 20.37 2.47 -21.52
C TYR A 145 21.76 2.06 -21.05
N TYR A 146 22.04 0.78 -20.90
CA TYR A 146 23.39 0.30 -20.60
C TYR A 146 24.35 0.55 -21.75
N ASP A 147 23.91 0.33 -23.02
CA ASP A 147 24.72 0.65 -24.22
C ASP A 147 25.03 2.15 -24.26
N TRP A 148 24.09 3.02 -23.87
CA TRP A 148 24.34 4.45 -23.76
C TRP A 148 25.40 4.77 -22.71
N MET A 149 25.34 4.13 -21.53
CA MET A 149 26.32 4.33 -20.46
C MET A 149 27.71 3.83 -20.85
N ASP A 150 27.80 2.68 -21.51
CA ASP A 150 29.04 2.13 -22.03
C ASP A 150 29.64 3.03 -23.13
N PHE A 151 28.80 3.55 -24.02
CA PHE A 151 29.21 4.43 -25.10
C PHE A 151 29.72 5.78 -24.59
N THR A 152 29.05 6.37 -23.59
CA THR A 152 29.37 7.74 -23.12
C THR A 152 30.34 7.77 -21.96
N GLY A 153 30.41 6.70 -21.17
CA GLY A 153 31.05 6.68 -19.84
C GLY A 153 30.35 7.52 -18.81
N GLU A 154 29.12 7.98 -19.07
CA GLU A 154 28.37 8.86 -18.20
C GLU A 154 27.43 8.07 -17.29
N GLU A 155 27.30 8.55 -16.06
CA GLU A 155 26.30 8.09 -15.10
C GLU A 155 25.22 9.18 -14.92
N ASP A 156 24.02 8.92 -15.44
CA ASP A 156 22.87 9.85 -15.35
C ASP A 156 21.81 9.30 -14.38
N PRO A 157 21.46 10.02 -13.31
CA PRO A 157 20.45 9.57 -12.35
C PRO A 157 19.09 9.30 -12.99
N LYS A 158 18.74 10.00 -14.07
CA LYS A 158 17.49 9.75 -14.80
C LYS A 158 17.54 8.41 -15.55
N VAL A 159 18.67 8.09 -16.17
CA VAL A 159 18.88 6.80 -16.85
C VAL A 159 18.82 5.65 -15.83
N TYR A 160 19.49 5.79 -14.71
CA TYR A 160 19.37 4.80 -13.62
C TYR A 160 17.94 4.62 -13.11
N THR A 161 17.18 5.69 -12.97
CA THR A 161 15.75 5.60 -12.59
C THR A 161 14.97 4.80 -13.64
N ARG A 162 15.22 5.00 -14.93
CA ARG A 162 14.56 4.26 -16.03
C ARG A 162 14.94 2.78 -16.05
N ILE A 163 16.22 2.47 -15.78
CA ILE A 163 16.70 1.07 -15.65
C ILE A 163 15.99 0.40 -14.46
N ALA A 164 15.90 1.08 -13.32
CA ALA A 164 15.17 0.58 -12.14
C ALA A 164 13.69 0.34 -12.46
N GLN A 165 13.03 1.26 -13.15
CA GLN A 165 11.65 1.12 -13.58
C GLN A 165 11.48 -0.07 -14.53
N ALA A 166 12.32 -0.19 -15.57
CA ALA A 166 12.26 -1.31 -16.51
C ALA A 166 12.47 -2.66 -15.79
N SER A 167 13.37 -2.71 -14.81
CA SER A 167 13.56 -3.90 -13.96
C SER A 167 12.34 -4.23 -13.12
N TYR A 168 11.63 -3.21 -12.60
CA TYR A 168 10.39 -3.41 -11.86
C TYR A 168 9.28 -3.99 -12.75
N GLU A 169 9.09 -3.43 -13.94
CA GLU A 169 8.09 -3.89 -14.91
C GLU A 169 8.36 -5.34 -15.37
N LEU A 170 9.63 -5.72 -15.47
CA LEU A 170 10.07 -7.10 -15.72
C LEU A 170 9.91 -8.03 -14.50
N LYS A 171 9.44 -7.51 -13.36
CA LYS A 171 9.36 -8.22 -12.07
C LYS A 171 10.71 -8.72 -11.55
N GLN A 172 11.78 -8.11 -12.00
CA GLN A 172 13.16 -8.37 -11.56
C GLN A 172 13.48 -7.51 -10.32
N PHE A 173 12.73 -7.70 -9.25
CA PHE A 173 12.74 -6.81 -8.08
C PHE A 173 14.11 -6.66 -7.39
N ASN A 174 14.99 -7.64 -7.52
CA ASN A 174 16.37 -7.53 -7.03
C ASN A 174 17.17 -6.51 -7.84
N GLU A 175 16.94 -6.46 -9.16
CA GLU A 175 17.65 -5.60 -10.09
C GLU A 175 17.14 -4.15 -10.10
N VAL A 176 16.08 -3.86 -9.33
CA VAL A 176 15.59 -2.49 -9.11
C VAL A 176 16.49 -1.73 -8.16
N LEU A 177 17.06 -2.40 -7.16
CA LEU A 177 17.62 -1.76 -5.97
C LEU A 177 18.90 -0.97 -6.27
N GLU A 178 19.88 -1.60 -6.94
CA GLU A 178 21.16 -0.95 -7.26
C GLU A 178 21.00 0.27 -8.17
N PRO A 179 20.28 0.20 -9.31
CA PRO A 179 20.05 1.39 -10.13
C PRO A 179 19.29 2.50 -9.38
N ALA A 180 18.30 2.14 -8.56
CA ALA A 180 17.59 3.13 -7.76
C ALA A 180 18.53 3.81 -6.72
N ASP A 181 19.41 3.06 -6.07
CA ASP A 181 20.42 3.61 -5.16
C ASP A 181 21.40 4.54 -5.88
N LYS A 182 21.87 4.17 -7.07
CA LYS A 182 22.71 5.03 -7.89
C LYS A 182 21.98 6.30 -8.32
N ALA A 183 20.71 6.18 -8.74
CA ALA A 183 19.89 7.34 -9.08
C ALA A 183 19.75 8.32 -7.90
N ILE A 184 19.52 7.81 -6.70
CA ILE A 184 19.43 8.63 -5.47
C ILE A 184 20.78 9.32 -5.18
N LYS A 185 21.86 8.56 -5.22
CA LYS A 185 23.20 9.05 -4.88
C LYS A 185 23.71 10.13 -5.83
N LEU A 186 23.42 9.99 -7.12
CA LEU A 186 23.92 10.88 -8.17
C LEU A 186 23.02 12.10 -8.40
N ALA A 187 21.81 12.09 -7.89
CA ALA A 187 20.87 13.20 -8.07
C ALA A 187 21.36 14.45 -7.35
N LYS A 188 21.45 15.55 -8.08
CA LYS A 188 21.78 16.88 -7.50
C LYS A 188 20.66 17.39 -6.61
N GLU A 189 19.43 17.11 -6.96
CA GLU A 189 18.24 17.41 -6.18
C GLU A 189 17.43 16.13 -5.94
N PRO A 190 16.79 16.02 -4.76
CA PRO A 190 16.03 14.83 -4.41
C PRO A 190 14.90 14.53 -5.41
N ASN A 191 14.83 13.29 -5.88
CA ASN A 191 13.77 12.79 -6.75
C ASN A 191 13.07 11.60 -6.07
N LYS A 192 11.74 11.64 -5.98
CA LYS A 192 10.95 10.59 -5.32
C LYS A 192 10.90 9.27 -6.09
N ALA A 193 11.00 9.32 -7.42
CA ALA A 193 10.76 8.13 -8.26
C ALA A 193 11.65 6.92 -7.88
N PRO A 194 12.97 7.03 -7.72
CA PRO A 194 13.79 5.89 -7.35
C PRO A 194 13.46 5.36 -5.94
N TYR A 195 13.08 6.21 -4.97
CA TYR A 195 12.62 5.75 -3.65
C TYR A 195 11.31 4.96 -3.76
N GLN A 196 10.38 5.42 -4.58
CA GLN A 196 9.10 4.72 -4.80
C GLN A 196 9.32 3.35 -5.45
N LEU A 197 10.25 3.25 -6.40
CA LEU A 197 10.63 1.97 -7.00
C LEU A 197 11.25 1.01 -5.98
N LYS A 198 12.11 1.51 -5.08
CA LYS A 198 12.65 0.71 -3.97
C LYS A 198 11.54 0.24 -3.02
N LEU A 199 10.61 1.13 -2.64
CA LEU A 199 9.46 0.76 -1.79
C LEU A 199 8.65 -0.36 -2.43
N ALA A 200 8.31 -0.20 -3.72
CA ALA A 200 7.54 -1.19 -4.45
C ALA A 200 8.29 -2.53 -4.56
N ALA A 201 9.59 -2.50 -4.88
CA ALA A 201 10.41 -3.70 -4.96
C ALA A 201 10.50 -4.44 -3.62
N TYR A 202 10.72 -3.72 -2.51
CA TYR A 202 10.75 -4.33 -1.18
C TYR A 202 9.37 -4.88 -0.76
N PHE A 203 8.28 -4.22 -1.13
CA PHE A 203 6.92 -4.70 -0.90
C PHE A 203 6.68 -6.03 -1.61
N GLU A 204 6.96 -6.12 -2.91
CA GLU A 204 6.82 -7.34 -3.71
C GLU A 204 7.69 -8.50 -3.17
N LYS A 205 8.86 -8.17 -2.66
CA LYS A 205 9.76 -9.13 -1.99
C LYS A 205 9.35 -9.46 -0.57
N LYS A 206 8.28 -8.86 -0.03
CA LYS A 206 7.87 -8.98 1.39
C LYS A 206 8.97 -8.60 2.39
N GLN A 207 9.88 -7.74 1.99
CA GLN A 207 10.97 -7.25 2.83
C GLN A 207 10.55 -5.96 3.56
N TYR A 208 9.52 -6.07 4.39
CA TYR A 208 8.84 -4.93 5.01
C TYR A 208 9.75 -4.07 5.88
N GLN A 209 10.75 -4.64 6.55
CA GLN A 209 11.73 -3.87 7.33
C GLN A 209 12.57 -2.94 6.45
N ASN A 210 12.98 -3.40 5.26
CA ASN A 210 13.72 -2.57 4.32
C ASN A 210 12.81 -1.50 3.68
N MET A 211 11.54 -1.85 3.42
CA MET A 211 10.53 -0.90 2.96
C MET A 211 10.34 0.25 3.96
N VAL A 212 10.25 -0.06 5.27
CA VAL A 212 10.14 0.95 6.33
C VAL A 212 11.34 1.90 6.32
N LYS A 213 12.57 1.38 6.21
CA LYS A 213 13.78 2.22 6.15
C LYS A 213 13.73 3.23 4.98
N VAL A 214 13.28 2.77 3.80
CA VAL A 214 13.11 3.68 2.65
C VAL A 214 12.02 4.71 2.90
N ALA A 215 10.91 4.33 3.52
CA ALA A 215 9.83 5.25 3.86
C ALA A 215 10.26 6.28 4.92
N GLU A 216 11.07 5.88 5.93
CA GLU A 216 11.70 6.80 6.89
C GLU A 216 12.61 7.82 6.18
N GLU A 217 13.36 7.40 5.15
CA GLU A 217 14.16 8.32 4.33
C GLU A 217 13.28 9.30 3.55
N ILE A 218 12.19 8.85 2.96
CA ILE A 218 11.27 9.71 2.21
C ILE A 218 10.72 10.82 3.11
N VAL A 219 10.21 10.51 4.30
CA VAL A 219 9.67 11.54 5.20
C VAL A 219 10.75 12.47 5.76
N ARG A 220 12.01 12.02 5.83
CA ARG A 220 13.13 12.86 6.20
C ARG A 220 13.50 13.85 5.10
N VAL A 221 13.46 13.44 3.83
CA VAL A 221 13.81 14.28 2.67
C VAL A 221 12.65 15.20 2.28
N TRP A 222 11.40 14.75 2.42
CA TRP A 222 10.20 15.53 2.13
C TRP A 222 9.25 15.55 3.34
N PRO A 223 9.60 16.30 4.41
CA PRO A 223 8.81 16.31 5.64
C PRO A 223 7.42 16.93 5.48
N GLU A 224 7.17 17.69 4.42
CA GLU A 224 5.87 18.28 4.08
C GLU A 224 4.95 17.33 3.30
N ASP A 225 5.45 16.17 2.87
CA ASP A 225 4.65 15.22 2.09
C ASP A 225 3.72 14.40 2.99
N LYS A 226 2.49 14.87 3.10
CA LYS A 226 1.41 14.26 3.91
C LYS A 226 1.24 12.76 3.66
N LYS A 227 1.24 12.37 2.36
CA LYS A 227 1.00 10.98 1.96
C LYS A 227 2.12 10.04 2.43
N SER A 228 3.36 10.53 2.43
CA SER A 228 4.50 9.74 2.91
C SER A 228 4.45 9.48 4.41
N TRP A 229 4.03 10.45 5.24
CA TRP A 229 3.83 10.25 6.67
C TRP A 229 2.76 9.19 6.97
N VAL A 230 1.60 9.31 6.31
CA VAL A 230 0.53 8.33 6.47
C VAL A 230 0.95 6.94 5.96
N GLY A 231 1.68 6.91 4.84
CA GLY A 231 2.25 5.68 4.28
C GLY A 231 3.21 5.00 5.25
N LEU A 232 4.15 5.75 5.83
CA LEU A 232 5.10 5.23 6.82
C LEU A 232 4.36 4.66 8.03
N GLY A 233 3.35 5.36 8.55
CA GLY A 233 2.51 4.84 9.63
C GLY A 233 1.90 3.48 9.29
N LYS A 234 1.34 3.33 8.08
CA LYS A 234 0.77 2.05 7.63
C LYS A 234 1.83 0.94 7.47
N TYR A 235 3.06 1.29 7.07
CA TYR A 235 4.14 0.31 6.95
C TYR A 235 4.63 -0.19 8.32
N TYR A 236 4.59 0.65 9.35
CA TYR A 236 4.85 0.20 10.72
C TYR A 236 3.81 -0.81 11.24
N LEU A 237 2.55 -0.77 10.77
CA LEU A 237 1.59 -1.85 11.06
C LEU A 237 2.06 -3.19 10.49
N GLN A 238 2.60 -3.17 9.28
CA GLN A 238 3.07 -4.38 8.60
C GLN A 238 4.30 -5.00 9.27
N THR A 239 5.08 -4.20 9.98
CA THR A 239 6.28 -4.65 10.73
C THR A 239 6.04 -4.79 12.23
N GLU A 240 4.80 -4.60 12.68
CA GLU A 240 4.38 -4.65 14.08
C GLU A 240 5.14 -3.69 15.03
N ASP A 241 5.78 -2.66 14.46
CA ASP A 241 6.38 -1.58 15.26
C ASP A 241 5.31 -0.56 15.66
N TYR A 242 4.43 -0.99 16.58
CA TYR A 242 3.26 -0.21 16.98
C TYR A 242 3.62 1.11 17.66
N LYS A 243 4.77 1.19 18.33
CA LYS A 243 5.22 2.42 19.00
C LYS A 243 5.62 3.48 17.99
N LYS A 244 6.47 3.14 17.03
CA LYS A 244 6.85 4.07 15.95
C LYS A 244 5.66 4.42 15.06
N GLY A 245 4.78 3.45 14.77
CA GLY A 245 3.56 3.66 14.02
C GLY A 245 2.64 4.67 14.70
N LEU A 246 2.43 4.53 16.01
CA LEU A 246 1.65 5.50 16.79
C LEU A 246 2.25 6.89 16.74
N ALA A 247 3.55 7.02 17.02
CA ALA A 247 4.23 8.32 16.99
C ALA A 247 4.13 8.99 15.62
N THR A 248 4.32 8.23 14.55
CA THR A 248 4.22 8.71 13.17
C THR A 248 2.82 9.18 12.83
N MET A 249 1.79 8.40 13.18
CA MET A 249 0.41 8.75 12.92
C MET A 249 -0.10 9.90 13.80
N GLU A 250 0.39 10.05 15.04
CA GLU A 250 0.12 11.23 15.86
C GLU A 250 0.68 12.51 15.24
N VAL A 251 1.91 12.45 14.67
CA VAL A 251 2.50 13.59 13.94
C VAL A 251 1.63 13.93 12.73
N ALA A 252 1.25 12.95 11.92
CA ALA A 252 0.40 13.16 10.76
C ALA A 252 -0.97 13.75 11.15
N TYR A 253 -1.59 13.26 12.21
CA TYR A 253 -2.87 13.76 12.72
C TYR A 253 -2.78 15.20 13.20
N LYS A 254 -1.79 15.53 14.03
CA LYS A 254 -1.57 16.88 14.60
C LYS A 254 -1.31 17.92 13.53
N ASN A 255 -0.65 17.53 12.44
CA ASN A 255 -0.39 18.41 11.30
C ASN A 255 -1.55 18.48 10.28
N GLY A 256 -2.67 17.80 10.55
CA GLY A 256 -3.83 17.80 9.65
C GLY A 256 -3.60 17.07 8.33
N TYR A 257 -2.77 16.04 8.32
CA TYR A 257 -2.43 15.27 7.11
C TYR A 257 -3.46 14.21 6.74
N PHE A 258 -4.45 13.96 7.62
CA PHE A 258 -5.49 12.98 7.34
C PHE A 258 -6.51 13.51 6.34
N GLU A 259 -6.74 12.76 5.27
CA GLU A 259 -7.64 13.11 4.18
C GLU A 259 -8.89 12.20 4.14
N ASN A 260 -8.82 11.01 4.76
CA ASN A 260 -9.89 10.01 4.67
C ASN A 260 -10.11 9.22 5.98
N GLU A 261 -11.25 8.54 6.04
CA GLU A 261 -11.69 7.76 7.20
C GLU A 261 -10.67 6.72 7.68
N VAL A 262 -9.95 6.09 6.74
CA VAL A 262 -9.03 5.00 7.05
C VAL A 262 -7.91 5.46 7.98
N GLU A 263 -7.44 6.68 7.83
CA GLU A 263 -6.33 7.25 8.59
C GLU A 263 -6.68 7.45 10.06
N TYR A 264 -7.89 7.94 10.35
CA TYR A 264 -8.41 8.03 11.72
C TYR A 264 -8.56 6.66 12.37
N LYS A 265 -9.03 5.66 11.60
CA LYS A 265 -9.14 4.28 12.08
C LYS A 265 -7.79 3.65 12.37
N VAL A 266 -6.79 3.88 11.50
CA VAL A 266 -5.41 3.41 11.71
C VAL A 266 -4.81 4.02 12.96
N LEU A 267 -4.97 5.33 13.19
CA LEU A 267 -4.50 5.97 14.42
C LEU A 267 -5.19 5.38 15.66
N ALA A 268 -6.51 5.22 15.63
CA ALA A 268 -7.24 4.61 16.73
C ALA A 268 -6.79 3.15 17.00
N ASN A 269 -6.51 2.40 15.93
CA ASN A 269 -5.97 1.05 16.06
C ASN A 269 -4.58 1.06 16.72
N PHE A 270 -3.69 1.99 16.34
CA PHE A 270 -2.40 2.14 17.00
C PHE A 270 -2.53 2.47 18.48
N TYR A 271 -3.45 3.38 18.87
CA TYR A 271 -3.73 3.62 20.29
C TYR A 271 -4.16 2.33 21.00
N SER A 272 -5.06 1.55 20.35
CA SER A 272 -5.56 0.30 20.92
C SER A 272 -4.47 -0.77 21.07
N LEU A 273 -3.57 -0.89 20.08
CA LEU A 273 -2.41 -1.82 20.08
C LEU A 273 -1.33 -1.42 21.09
N ASN A 274 -1.21 -0.13 21.39
CA ASN A 274 -0.31 0.39 22.43
C ASN A 274 -0.97 0.49 23.81
N GLU A 275 -2.10 -0.21 24.04
CA GLU A 275 -2.82 -0.27 25.31
C GLU A 275 -3.31 1.10 25.82
N ILE A 276 -3.67 2.00 24.89
CA ILE A 276 -4.23 3.30 25.18
C ILE A 276 -5.70 3.38 24.67
N PRO A 277 -6.59 2.47 25.09
CA PRO A 277 -7.92 2.34 24.50
C PRO A 277 -8.79 3.58 24.68
N TYR A 278 -8.59 4.36 25.73
CA TYR A 278 -9.34 5.61 25.93
C TYR A 278 -9.07 6.60 24.78
N LYS A 279 -7.80 6.82 24.41
CA LYS A 279 -7.47 7.70 23.27
C LYS A 279 -8.02 7.13 21.95
N ALA A 280 -7.99 5.80 21.77
CA ALA A 280 -8.59 5.16 20.60
C ALA A 280 -10.09 5.50 20.47
N ALA A 281 -10.83 5.35 21.58
CA ALA A 281 -12.26 5.67 21.62
C ALA A 281 -12.54 7.15 21.34
N VAL A 282 -11.85 8.04 22.04
CA VAL A 282 -12.03 9.51 21.91
C VAL A 282 -11.70 9.98 20.49
N THR A 283 -10.62 9.45 19.89
CA THR A 283 -10.22 9.80 18.51
C THR A 283 -11.30 9.41 17.51
N LEU A 284 -11.84 8.18 17.59
CA LEU A 284 -12.92 7.75 16.71
C LEU A 284 -14.23 8.49 16.98
N GLU A 285 -14.59 8.70 18.27
CA GLU A 285 -15.78 9.45 18.65
C GLU A 285 -15.74 10.86 18.06
N LYS A 286 -14.62 11.56 18.22
CA LYS A 286 -14.41 12.90 17.67
C LYS A 286 -14.54 12.89 16.15
N ALA A 287 -13.85 11.96 15.49
CA ALA A 287 -13.87 11.84 14.02
C ALA A 287 -15.29 11.54 13.49
N VAL A 288 -16.08 10.75 14.20
CA VAL A 288 -17.50 10.50 13.86
C VAL A 288 -18.35 11.75 14.04
N LYS A 289 -18.16 12.52 15.13
CA LYS A 289 -18.86 13.78 15.37
C LYS A 289 -18.54 14.85 14.33
N GLU A 290 -17.31 14.87 13.84
CA GLU A 290 -16.82 15.78 12.79
C GLU A 290 -17.09 15.25 11.38
N GLU A 291 -17.85 14.17 11.23
CA GLU A 291 -18.20 13.53 9.95
C GLU A 291 -16.97 13.05 9.13
N LYS A 292 -15.79 12.98 9.75
CA LYS A 292 -14.55 12.43 9.14
C LYS A 292 -14.58 10.91 9.08
N VAL A 293 -15.34 10.25 9.95
CA VAL A 293 -15.55 8.81 9.99
C VAL A 293 -17.05 8.55 9.95
N LYS A 294 -17.47 7.67 9.06
CA LYS A 294 -18.89 7.32 8.88
C LYS A 294 -19.45 6.68 10.14
N ARG A 295 -20.70 7.05 10.49
CA ARG A 295 -21.44 6.43 11.56
C ARG A 295 -21.99 5.09 11.08
N THR A 296 -21.30 4.00 11.39
CA THR A 296 -21.67 2.62 11.03
C THR A 296 -21.68 1.74 12.27
N LYS A 297 -22.38 0.59 12.19
CA LYS A 297 -22.34 -0.42 13.26
C LYS A 297 -20.92 -0.77 13.69
N GLN A 298 -20.02 -0.98 12.72
CA GLN A 298 -18.62 -1.34 13.00
C GLN A 298 -17.89 -0.23 13.76
N ASN A 299 -18.02 1.02 13.31
CA ASN A 299 -17.34 2.15 13.94
C ASN A 299 -17.89 2.42 15.36
N MET A 300 -19.21 2.34 15.54
CA MET A 300 -19.84 2.47 16.88
C MET A 300 -19.39 1.34 17.81
N SER A 301 -19.34 0.11 17.32
CA SER A 301 -18.85 -1.04 18.11
C SER A 301 -17.36 -0.91 18.47
N ALA A 302 -16.53 -0.35 17.56
CA ALA A 302 -15.13 -0.09 17.86
C ALA A 302 -14.95 0.97 18.95
N ILE A 303 -15.74 2.07 18.91
CA ILE A 303 -15.75 3.09 19.97
C ILE A 303 -16.19 2.45 21.29
N ALA A 304 -17.29 1.69 21.29
CA ALA A 304 -17.80 0.99 22.46
C ALA A 304 -16.77 0.04 23.09
N SER A 305 -16.13 -0.78 22.27
CA SER A 305 -15.12 -1.73 22.73
C SER A 305 -13.90 -1.04 23.36
N ASN A 306 -13.45 0.06 22.79
CA ASN A 306 -12.34 0.82 23.34
C ASN A 306 -12.71 1.54 24.65
N TYR A 307 -13.93 2.11 24.77
CA TYR A 307 -14.43 2.63 26.05
C TYR A 307 -14.56 1.52 27.09
N HIS A 308 -15.05 0.34 26.71
CA HIS A 308 -15.13 -0.80 27.63
C HIS A 308 -13.74 -1.23 28.14
N ARG A 309 -12.76 -1.34 27.24
CA ARG A 309 -11.36 -1.67 27.62
C ARG A 309 -10.73 -0.60 28.52
N SER A 310 -11.12 0.66 28.35
CA SER A 310 -10.65 1.76 29.21
C SER A 310 -11.46 1.94 30.49
N LYS A 311 -12.45 1.06 30.76
CA LYS A 311 -13.35 1.10 31.93
C LYS A 311 -14.30 2.31 31.98
N ASP A 312 -14.47 3.02 30.85
CA ASP A 312 -15.56 4.02 30.72
C ASP A 312 -16.86 3.29 30.35
N ILE A 313 -17.45 2.66 31.40
CA ILE A 313 -18.54 1.68 31.21
C ILE A 313 -19.80 2.33 30.65
N GLU A 314 -20.14 3.55 31.12
CA GLU A 314 -21.34 4.25 30.66
C GLU A 314 -21.25 4.61 29.16
N LYS A 315 -20.10 5.12 28.71
CA LYS A 315 -19.91 5.40 27.27
C LYS A 315 -19.86 4.12 26.45
N ALA A 316 -19.24 3.07 26.96
CA ALA A 316 -19.25 1.77 26.30
C ALA A 316 -20.67 1.27 26.07
N ALA A 317 -21.52 1.30 27.11
CA ALA A 317 -22.91 0.89 27.00
C ALA A 317 -23.71 1.73 25.99
N LYS A 318 -23.52 3.06 26.02
CA LYS A 318 -24.13 3.99 25.06
C LYS A 318 -23.78 3.61 23.63
N TYR A 319 -22.49 3.43 23.32
CA TYR A 319 -22.05 3.16 21.94
C TYR A 319 -22.38 1.73 21.49
N TYR A 320 -22.44 0.74 22.39
CA TYR A 320 -22.98 -0.58 22.03
C TYR A 320 -24.47 -0.51 21.70
N GLU A 321 -25.27 0.28 22.43
CA GLU A 321 -26.67 0.50 22.07
C GLU A 321 -26.83 1.22 20.74
N GLU A 322 -25.97 2.22 20.47
CA GLU A 322 -25.97 2.91 19.18
C GLU A 322 -25.62 1.95 18.02
N ALA A 323 -24.64 1.08 18.23
CA ALA A 323 -24.29 0.04 17.26
C ALA A 323 -25.41 -0.97 17.04
N ALA A 324 -26.12 -1.36 18.13
CA ALA A 324 -27.22 -2.31 18.06
C ALA A 324 -28.39 -1.83 17.19
N LYS A 325 -28.63 -0.52 17.13
CA LYS A 325 -29.77 0.08 16.41
C LYS A 325 -29.66 -0.05 14.88
N PHE A 326 -28.47 -0.31 14.33
CA PHE A 326 -28.29 -0.40 12.86
C PHE A 326 -29.04 -1.60 12.24
N ASP A 327 -29.06 -2.73 12.94
CA ASP A 327 -29.68 -3.98 12.45
C ASP A 327 -30.42 -4.76 13.54
N ASN A 328 -30.79 -4.08 14.65
CA ASN A 328 -31.43 -4.69 15.80
C ASN A 328 -30.62 -5.84 16.41
N ASP A 329 -29.30 -5.67 16.58
CA ASP A 329 -28.40 -6.70 17.10
C ASP A 329 -28.68 -7.00 18.59
N ALA A 330 -29.26 -8.17 18.84
CA ALA A 330 -29.62 -8.64 20.20
C ALA A 330 -28.41 -8.74 21.14
N GLU A 331 -27.23 -9.15 20.62
CA GLU A 331 -26.02 -9.31 21.43
C GLU A 331 -25.41 -7.97 21.83
N LEU A 332 -25.48 -6.97 20.97
CA LEU A 332 -25.03 -5.62 21.31
C LEU A 332 -25.96 -4.96 22.32
N TYR A 333 -27.30 -5.17 22.23
CA TYR A 333 -28.24 -4.75 23.28
C TYR A 333 -27.95 -5.46 24.62
N ARG A 334 -27.68 -6.76 24.59
CA ARG A 334 -27.27 -7.52 25.77
C ARG A 334 -25.99 -6.93 26.40
N LYS A 335 -24.94 -6.70 25.61
CA LYS A 335 -23.72 -6.08 26.12
C LYS A 335 -23.97 -4.71 26.74
N ALA A 336 -24.77 -3.87 26.09
CA ALA A 336 -25.15 -2.57 26.65
C ALA A 336 -25.89 -2.71 27.98
N GLY A 337 -26.81 -3.66 28.05
CA GLY A 337 -27.59 -3.94 29.28
C GLY A 337 -26.72 -4.43 30.44
N SER A 338 -25.83 -5.40 30.19
CA SER A 338 -24.89 -5.92 31.20
C SER A 338 -23.91 -4.84 31.70
N LEU A 339 -23.44 -3.95 30.83
CA LEU A 339 -22.58 -2.83 31.21
C LEU A 339 -23.34 -1.78 32.05
N LEU A 340 -24.61 -1.50 31.73
CA LEU A 340 -25.47 -0.61 32.53
C LEU A 340 -25.76 -1.20 33.91
N LEU A 341 -25.94 -2.53 34.02
CA LEU A 341 -26.03 -3.23 35.26
C LEU A 341 -24.78 -3.04 36.12
N GLN A 342 -23.60 -3.25 35.52
CA GLN A 342 -22.31 -3.03 36.19
C GLN A 342 -22.12 -1.58 36.68
N SER A 343 -22.76 -0.61 36.02
CA SER A 343 -22.74 0.81 36.42
C SER A 343 -23.91 1.20 37.32
N GLU A 344 -24.58 0.22 37.88
CA GLU A 344 -25.75 0.41 38.80
C GLU A 344 -26.94 1.19 38.18
N LYS A 345 -26.96 1.30 36.84
CA LYS A 345 -28.07 1.90 36.09
C LYS A 345 -29.18 0.88 35.85
N PHE A 346 -29.67 0.29 36.92
CA PHE A 346 -30.57 -0.88 36.92
C PHE A 346 -31.78 -0.73 36.00
N SER A 347 -32.49 0.41 36.06
CA SER A 347 -33.67 0.63 35.23
C SER A 347 -33.32 0.67 33.74
N ALA A 348 -32.19 1.30 33.39
CA ALA A 348 -31.70 1.34 32.01
C ALA A 348 -31.22 -0.02 31.54
N ALA A 349 -30.57 -0.80 32.41
CA ALA A 349 -30.14 -2.18 32.11
C ALA A 349 -31.36 -3.07 31.76
N VAL A 350 -32.42 -3.03 32.57
CA VAL A 350 -33.64 -3.80 32.32
C VAL A 350 -34.22 -3.54 30.94
N VAL A 351 -34.25 -2.28 30.48
CA VAL A 351 -34.77 -1.95 29.13
C VAL A 351 -33.98 -2.62 28.05
N ARG A 352 -32.64 -2.55 28.11
CA ARG A 352 -31.73 -3.10 27.03
C ARG A 352 -31.73 -4.63 27.08
N LEU A 353 -31.73 -5.23 28.27
CA LEU A 353 -31.78 -6.68 28.43
C LEU A 353 -33.10 -7.26 27.91
N ASN A 354 -34.25 -6.62 28.22
CA ASN A 354 -35.50 -7.03 27.62
C ASN A 354 -35.53 -6.88 26.11
N LYS A 355 -34.95 -5.80 25.57
CA LYS A 355 -34.83 -5.65 24.12
C LYS A 355 -33.99 -6.75 23.48
N ALA A 356 -32.92 -7.19 24.14
CA ALA A 356 -32.13 -8.33 23.68
C ALA A 356 -32.93 -9.65 23.66
N LEU A 357 -33.78 -9.88 24.64
CA LEU A 357 -34.72 -11.05 24.69
C LEU A 357 -35.75 -10.98 23.55
N GLU A 358 -36.36 -9.79 23.36
CA GLU A 358 -37.34 -9.55 22.30
C GLU A 358 -36.75 -9.86 20.91
N LEU A 359 -35.49 -9.47 20.70
CA LEU A 359 -34.75 -9.70 19.45
C LEU A 359 -34.18 -11.12 19.32
N GLY A 360 -34.45 -11.99 20.30
CA GLY A 360 -34.10 -13.41 20.18
C GLY A 360 -32.66 -13.78 20.53
N SER A 361 -32.00 -13.04 21.44
CA SER A 361 -30.67 -13.41 21.92
C SER A 361 -30.60 -14.87 22.36
N GLU A 362 -29.55 -15.56 21.91
CA GLU A 362 -29.30 -16.96 22.30
C GLU A 362 -28.88 -17.10 23.79
N LYS A 363 -28.37 -16.03 24.42
CA LYS A 363 -27.83 -16.03 25.78
C LYS A 363 -28.91 -15.70 26.81
N LYS A 364 -30.08 -16.35 26.69
CA LYS A 364 -31.28 -16.08 27.53
C LYS A 364 -31.00 -16.27 29.01
N GLY A 365 -30.28 -17.33 29.41
CA GLY A 365 -29.97 -17.60 30.82
C GLY A 365 -29.16 -16.46 31.45
N THR A 366 -28.12 -15.97 30.75
CA THR A 366 -27.32 -14.82 31.20
C THR A 366 -28.19 -13.57 31.32
N ILE A 367 -29.05 -13.28 30.33
CA ILE A 367 -29.91 -12.11 30.34
C ILE A 367 -30.89 -12.17 31.52
N TYR A 368 -31.51 -13.33 31.78
CA TYR A 368 -32.41 -13.49 32.91
C TYR A 368 -31.68 -13.37 34.24
N SER A 369 -30.43 -13.80 34.35
CA SER A 369 -29.60 -13.59 35.54
C SER A 369 -29.34 -12.09 35.78
N ASP A 370 -28.91 -11.38 34.72
CA ASP A 370 -28.68 -9.92 34.77
C ASP A 370 -29.96 -9.14 35.11
N LEU A 371 -31.12 -9.55 34.56
CA LEU A 371 -32.42 -8.97 34.90
C LEU A 371 -32.81 -9.22 36.38
N ALA A 372 -32.55 -10.42 36.88
CA ALA A 372 -32.79 -10.75 38.26
C ALA A 372 -31.98 -9.87 39.21
N GLU A 373 -30.70 -9.69 38.91
CA GLU A 373 -29.81 -8.80 39.64
C GLU A 373 -30.30 -7.35 39.59
N ALA A 374 -30.64 -6.83 38.40
CA ALA A 374 -31.15 -5.49 38.21
C ALA A 374 -32.45 -5.25 38.99
N PHE A 375 -33.39 -6.21 39.03
CA PHE A 375 -34.61 -6.11 39.77
C PHE A 375 -34.38 -6.23 41.30
N TYR A 376 -33.45 -7.09 41.71
CA TYR A 376 -33.11 -7.26 43.12
C TYR A 376 -32.59 -5.94 43.73
N TYR A 377 -31.64 -5.27 43.09
CA TYR A 377 -31.13 -3.98 43.58
C TYR A 377 -32.13 -2.85 43.51
N GLN A 378 -33.19 -2.98 42.70
CA GLN A 378 -34.33 -2.05 42.73
C GLN A 378 -35.36 -2.38 43.81
N GLY A 379 -35.15 -3.43 44.63
CA GLY A 379 -36.13 -3.89 45.64
C GLY A 379 -37.34 -4.62 45.03
N LYS A 380 -37.34 -4.89 43.75
CA LYS A 380 -38.44 -5.55 43.01
C LYS A 380 -38.34 -7.08 43.11
N TYR A 381 -38.39 -7.62 44.32
CA TYR A 381 -38.09 -9.02 44.63
C TYR A 381 -38.94 -10.05 43.86
N LYS A 382 -40.22 -9.76 43.62
CA LYS A 382 -41.08 -10.64 42.82
C LYS A 382 -40.56 -10.80 41.37
N GLN A 383 -40.19 -9.67 40.76
CA GLN A 383 -39.67 -9.66 39.42
C GLN A 383 -38.27 -10.30 39.35
N ALA A 384 -37.45 -10.04 40.37
CA ALA A 384 -36.11 -10.66 40.47
C ALA A 384 -36.24 -12.20 40.56
N HIS A 385 -37.13 -12.72 41.41
CA HIS A 385 -37.35 -14.16 41.54
C HIS A 385 -37.91 -14.77 40.24
N ALA A 386 -38.85 -14.12 39.59
CA ALA A 386 -39.40 -14.59 38.34
C ALA A 386 -38.31 -14.66 37.22
N ALA A 387 -37.42 -13.66 37.17
CA ALA A 387 -36.33 -13.65 36.23
C ALA A 387 -35.31 -14.75 36.51
N ILE A 388 -34.84 -14.89 37.75
CA ILE A 388 -33.84 -15.91 38.10
C ILE A 388 -34.37 -17.34 37.91
N THR A 389 -35.68 -17.56 38.09
CA THR A 389 -36.31 -18.84 37.80
C THR A 389 -36.19 -19.20 36.33
N LYS A 390 -36.42 -18.23 35.41
CA LYS A 390 -36.21 -18.44 33.97
C LYS A 390 -34.76 -18.70 33.62
N ALA A 391 -33.82 -18.16 34.38
CA ALA A 391 -32.40 -18.44 34.17
C ALA A 391 -32.03 -19.90 34.49
N MET A 392 -32.87 -20.65 35.24
CA MET A 392 -32.65 -22.07 35.51
C MET A 392 -32.89 -22.98 34.30
N ASP A 393 -33.63 -22.50 33.31
CA ASP A 393 -33.89 -23.26 32.07
C ASP A 393 -32.63 -23.46 31.24
N ASP A 394 -31.66 -22.52 31.32
CA ASP A 394 -30.41 -22.59 30.65
C ASP A 394 -29.39 -23.42 31.46
N PRO A 395 -28.86 -24.51 30.93
CA PRO A 395 -27.89 -25.36 31.63
C PRO A 395 -26.66 -24.60 32.13
N SER A 396 -26.21 -23.57 31.40
CA SER A 396 -24.99 -22.79 31.72
C SER A 396 -25.18 -21.91 32.98
N THR A 397 -26.38 -21.45 33.26
CA THR A 397 -26.72 -20.59 34.41
C THR A 397 -27.46 -21.29 35.53
N ARG A 398 -28.00 -22.50 35.30
CA ARG A 398 -28.86 -23.24 36.22
C ARG A 398 -28.33 -23.34 37.64
N ARG A 399 -27.06 -23.72 37.81
CA ARG A 399 -26.47 -23.89 39.15
C ARG A 399 -26.41 -22.60 39.91
N PHE A 400 -25.98 -21.52 39.27
CA PHE A 400 -25.94 -20.18 39.84
C PHE A 400 -27.35 -19.68 40.17
N ALA A 401 -28.30 -19.80 39.24
CA ALA A 401 -29.66 -19.35 39.37
C ALA A 401 -30.41 -20.02 40.52
N LYS A 402 -30.20 -21.31 40.81
CA LYS A 402 -30.79 -21.99 41.97
C LYS A 402 -30.39 -21.33 43.30
N GLY A 403 -29.08 -21.06 43.48
CA GLY A 403 -28.60 -20.38 44.70
C GLY A 403 -29.19 -18.99 44.86
N TRP A 404 -29.21 -18.24 43.77
CA TRP A 404 -29.78 -16.87 43.78
C TRP A 404 -31.29 -16.84 44.01
N ALA A 405 -32.06 -17.79 43.49
CA ALA A 405 -33.50 -17.87 43.71
C ALA A 405 -33.82 -18.02 45.20
N THR A 406 -33.10 -18.91 45.92
CA THR A 406 -33.25 -19.08 47.37
C THR A 406 -32.88 -17.79 48.09
N TYR A 407 -31.78 -17.16 47.78
CA TYR A 407 -31.33 -15.91 48.37
C TYR A 407 -32.35 -14.76 48.16
N ILE A 408 -32.88 -14.59 46.95
CA ILE A 408 -33.91 -13.58 46.66
C ILE A 408 -35.18 -13.83 47.47
N LYS A 409 -35.60 -15.12 47.58
CA LYS A 409 -36.77 -15.50 48.36
C LYS A 409 -36.63 -15.15 49.85
N ASP A 410 -35.48 -15.48 50.45
CA ASP A 410 -35.20 -15.15 51.85
C ASP A 410 -35.15 -13.63 52.07
N LYS A 411 -34.51 -12.89 51.16
CA LYS A 411 -34.47 -11.43 51.26
C LYS A 411 -35.83 -10.78 51.10
N ALA A 412 -36.67 -11.28 50.21
CA ALA A 412 -38.03 -10.84 50.02
C ALA A 412 -38.86 -11.03 51.31
N ALA A 413 -38.78 -12.22 51.94
CA ALA A 413 -39.47 -12.53 53.19
C ALA A 413 -39.07 -11.56 54.32
N ARG A 414 -37.77 -11.29 54.46
CA ARG A 414 -37.24 -10.31 55.45
C ARG A 414 -37.75 -8.87 55.21
N ASN A 415 -38.14 -8.55 53.99
CA ASN A 415 -38.71 -7.25 53.62
C ASN A 415 -40.23 -7.27 53.52
N GLY A 416 -40.91 -8.29 54.08
CA GLY A 416 -42.34 -8.40 54.07
C GLY A 416 -42.96 -8.69 52.68
N VAL A 417 -42.21 -9.08 51.71
CA VAL A 417 -42.70 -9.39 50.38
C VAL A 417 -42.85 -10.91 50.19
N LYS A 418 -44.12 -11.34 50.01
CA LYS A 418 -44.44 -12.74 49.75
C LYS A 418 -44.20 -13.08 48.30
N ILE A 419 -43.34 -14.11 48.02
CA ILE A 419 -43.01 -14.66 46.71
C ILE A 419 -43.52 -16.10 46.59
#